data_7bb5012c0f5e746710b9d38c435498f0
#
_entry.id   7bb5012c0f5e746710b9d38c435498f0
#
_cell.length_a   1.000
_cell.length_b   1.000
_cell.length_c   1.000
_cell.angle_alpha   90.00
_cell.angle_beta   90.00
_cell.angle_gamma   90.00
#
_symmetry.space_group_name_H-M   'P 1'
#
loop_
_entity.id
_entity.type
_entity.pdbx_description
1 polymer ?
#
loop_
_entity_poly.entity_id
_entity_poly.type
_entity_poly.pdbx_seq_one_letter_code
_entity_poly.pdbx_strand_id
1 'polypeptide(L)'
;MKTKAAEAIDKMGVEIDQNMVISDMPVGHKQFTEIARELSKDQLKLLILDEPTAVLTEKEAAALLESIRGMASRGIAVIFITHRLQEVLNVCDKVVIMRDGKVVKDTPASETSVDEITRCMVGRSVDLSAVREVRDCSDARTIMSIRKLWVDMPGEIVRNVNLDVKEGEILGIGGLAGQGKLGIPNGVMGLYEAGGTVEFDGKPIPLNNPRKCLDAQLAFVSEDRRGVGLLLDETLEWNVAFPAMQIQNKFLKKYGPITWRDTKAIHDVTQKYIDELKIKCTSSKQKARELSGGNQQKVCLAKAFALQPRFLFVSEPTRGIDVGAKALVLDALKKFNRENGVTVVMISSELEE
;
A
#
# COMPACT_ATOMS: atom_id res chain seq x y z
N MET A 1 -30.46 12.73 20.90
CA MET A 1 -29.46 12.32 19.93
C MET A 1 -28.07 12.36 20.52
N LYS A 2 -27.61 13.46 21.12
CA LYS A 2 -26.24 13.58 21.68
C LYS A 2 -25.91 12.51 22.74
N THR A 3 -26.86 12.16 23.63
CA THR A 3 -26.69 11.14 24.68
C THR A 3 -26.46 9.73 24.11
N LYS A 4 -27.23 9.35 23.09
CA LYS A 4 -27.06 8.03 22.42
C LYS A 4 -25.74 7.93 21.66
N ALA A 5 -25.24 9.02 21.05
CA ALA A 5 -23.96 9.05 20.37
C ALA A 5 -22.78 8.91 21.37
N ALA A 6 -22.85 9.64 22.49
CA ALA A 6 -21.87 9.53 23.56
C ALA A 6 -21.80 8.09 24.12
N GLU A 7 -22.96 7.51 24.46
CA GLU A 7 -23.03 6.13 24.96
C GLU A 7 -22.49 5.09 23.97
N ALA A 8 -22.70 5.31 22.66
CA ALA A 8 -22.18 4.41 21.63
C ALA A 8 -20.67 4.53 21.49
N ILE A 9 -20.11 5.74 21.59
CA ILE A 9 -18.68 6.00 21.53
C ILE A 9 -17.99 5.46 22.80
N ASP A 10 -18.54 5.71 23.97
CA ASP A 10 -18.01 5.23 25.25
C ASP A 10 -17.90 3.70 25.30
N LYS A 11 -18.87 2.99 24.69
CA LYS A 11 -18.84 1.52 24.57
C LYS A 11 -17.66 1.00 23.72
N MET A 12 -17.07 1.85 22.91
CA MET A 12 -15.92 1.51 22.07
C MET A 12 -14.57 1.75 22.76
N GLY A 13 -14.56 2.35 23.96
CA GLY A 13 -13.33 2.61 24.74
C GLY A 13 -12.39 3.61 24.11
N VAL A 14 -12.90 4.51 23.27
CA VAL A 14 -12.09 5.53 22.54
C VAL A 14 -12.64 6.92 22.83
N GLU A 15 -11.75 7.85 23.12
CA GLU A 15 -12.08 9.25 23.33
C GLU A 15 -12.30 9.97 21.98
N ILE A 16 -13.56 10.19 21.61
CA ILE A 16 -13.93 10.93 20.40
C ILE A 16 -14.88 12.05 20.80
N ASP A 17 -14.58 13.29 20.39
CA ASP A 17 -15.51 14.41 20.58
C ASP A 17 -16.75 14.21 19.68
N GLN A 18 -17.89 13.98 20.31
CA GLN A 18 -19.19 13.78 19.65
C GLN A 18 -19.66 14.97 18.80
N ASN A 19 -19.05 16.15 18.95
CA ASN A 19 -19.37 17.35 18.18
C ASN A 19 -18.42 17.58 17.00
N MET A 20 -17.37 16.76 16.88
CA MET A 20 -16.40 16.87 15.79
C MET A 20 -17.06 16.53 14.45
N VAL A 21 -16.75 17.30 13.41
CA VAL A 21 -17.25 17.04 12.06
C VAL A 21 -16.51 15.84 11.50
N ILE A 22 -17.24 14.87 10.94
CA ILE A 22 -16.65 13.60 10.46
C ILE A 22 -15.57 13.83 9.38
N SER A 23 -15.70 14.86 8.52
CA SER A 23 -14.69 15.20 7.53
C SER A 23 -13.32 15.47 8.16
N ASP A 24 -13.31 16.07 9.34
CA ASP A 24 -12.11 16.54 10.03
C ASP A 24 -11.51 15.51 10.98
N MET A 25 -12.21 14.37 11.15
CA MET A 25 -11.73 13.29 12.01
C MET A 25 -10.54 12.55 11.39
N PRO A 26 -9.57 12.12 12.22
CA PRO A 26 -8.58 11.11 11.82
C PRO A 26 -9.26 9.83 11.28
N VAL A 27 -8.60 9.11 10.40
CA VAL A 27 -9.19 7.94 9.73
C VAL A 27 -9.62 6.87 10.74
N GLY A 28 -8.85 6.66 11.81
CA GLY A 28 -9.21 5.74 12.89
C GLY A 28 -10.51 6.14 13.59
N HIS A 29 -10.66 7.44 13.91
CA HIS A 29 -11.89 7.94 14.53
C HIS A 29 -13.13 7.81 13.63
N LYS A 30 -12.97 7.99 12.31
CA LYS A 30 -14.05 7.72 11.33
C LYS A 30 -14.51 6.27 11.41
N GLN A 31 -13.55 5.33 11.48
CA GLN A 31 -13.81 3.90 11.59
C GLN A 31 -14.60 3.57 12.88
N PHE A 32 -14.16 4.09 14.03
CA PHE A 32 -14.88 3.91 15.28
C PHE A 32 -16.29 4.53 15.25
N THR A 33 -16.45 5.70 14.65
CA THR A 33 -17.74 6.36 14.50
C THR A 33 -18.70 5.54 13.64
N GLU A 34 -18.20 4.91 12.58
CA GLU A 34 -19.00 4.02 11.73
C GLU A 34 -19.47 2.79 12.50
N ILE A 35 -18.58 2.13 13.24
CA ILE A 35 -18.94 0.98 14.08
C ILE A 35 -19.93 1.39 15.18
N ALA A 36 -19.69 2.52 15.87
CA ALA A 36 -20.60 3.03 16.90
C ALA A 36 -22.00 3.31 16.35
N ARG A 37 -22.09 3.84 15.12
CA ARG A 37 -23.37 4.04 14.43
C ARG A 37 -24.14 2.74 14.24
N GLU A 38 -23.46 1.67 13.80
CA GLU A 38 -24.10 0.37 13.62
C GLU A 38 -24.53 -0.23 14.96
N LEU A 39 -23.74 -0.06 16.02
CA LEU A 39 -24.06 -0.52 17.37
C LEU A 39 -25.20 0.25 18.04
N SER A 40 -25.53 1.44 17.56
CA SER A 40 -26.66 2.21 18.07
C SER A 40 -28.02 1.70 17.58
N LYS A 41 -28.03 0.74 16.64
CA LYS A 41 -29.28 0.14 16.14
C LYS A 41 -29.88 -0.82 17.17
N ASP A 42 -31.14 -0.68 17.43
CA ASP A 42 -31.88 -1.58 18.30
C ASP A 42 -31.96 -2.98 17.62
N GLN A 43 -31.74 -4.06 18.40
CA GLN A 43 -31.84 -5.47 17.97
C GLN A 43 -30.72 -5.95 17.00
N LEU A 44 -29.53 -5.42 17.11
CA LEU A 44 -28.37 -5.96 16.36
C LEU A 44 -28.10 -7.41 16.79
N LYS A 45 -28.20 -8.37 15.85
CA LYS A 45 -27.93 -9.80 16.09
C LYS A 45 -26.63 -10.26 15.39
N LEU A 46 -26.28 -9.63 14.29
CA LEU A 46 -25.08 -9.95 13.49
C LEU A 46 -24.39 -8.66 13.08
N LEU A 47 -23.10 -8.60 13.31
CA LEU A 47 -22.21 -7.53 12.85
C LEU A 47 -21.15 -8.13 11.91
N ILE A 48 -20.97 -7.53 10.74
CA ILE A 48 -19.91 -7.91 9.79
C ILE A 48 -18.91 -6.77 9.74
N LEU A 49 -17.65 -7.07 10.05
CA LEU A 49 -16.53 -6.14 10.05
C LEU A 49 -15.52 -6.58 8.99
N ASP A 50 -15.30 -5.74 7.99
CA ASP A 50 -14.36 -5.97 6.91
C ASP A 50 -13.12 -5.07 7.09
N GLU A 51 -11.96 -5.71 7.36
CA GLU A 51 -10.67 -5.06 7.62
C GLU A 51 -10.72 -3.89 8.62
N PRO A 52 -11.41 -4.02 9.77
CA PRO A 52 -11.70 -2.86 10.62
C PRO A 52 -10.46 -2.29 11.33
N THR A 53 -9.36 -3.03 11.38
CA THR A 53 -8.11 -2.63 12.06
C THR A 53 -7.05 -2.09 11.09
N ALA A 54 -7.30 -2.13 9.78
CA ALA A 54 -6.29 -1.81 8.76
C ALA A 54 -5.69 -0.39 8.84
N VAL A 55 -6.46 0.55 9.37
CA VAL A 55 -6.07 1.98 9.47
C VAL A 55 -5.86 2.45 10.92
N LEU A 56 -5.97 1.53 11.88
CA LEU A 56 -5.86 1.82 13.30
C LEU A 56 -4.41 1.67 13.80
N THR A 57 -4.06 2.47 14.80
CA THR A 57 -2.86 2.24 15.61
C THR A 57 -3.01 0.95 16.42
N GLU A 58 -1.93 0.38 16.92
CA GLU A 58 -1.98 -0.84 17.75
C GLU A 58 -2.88 -0.68 18.99
N LYS A 59 -2.83 0.50 19.63
CA LYS A 59 -3.68 0.80 20.80
C LYS A 59 -5.16 0.85 20.42
N GLU A 60 -5.49 1.49 19.31
CA GLU A 60 -6.86 1.57 18.80
C GLU A 60 -7.37 0.20 18.35
N ALA A 61 -6.53 -0.58 17.67
CA ALA A 61 -6.87 -1.96 17.27
C ALA A 61 -7.17 -2.83 18.50
N ALA A 62 -6.33 -2.77 19.54
CA ALA A 62 -6.57 -3.50 20.78
C ALA A 62 -7.90 -3.13 21.43
N ALA A 63 -8.23 -1.83 21.52
CA ALA A 63 -9.50 -1.34 22.05
C ALA A 63 -10.71 -1.85 21.24
N LEU A 64 -10.59 -1.84 19.89
CA LEU A 64 -11.63 -2.39 19.01
C LEU A 64 -11.83 -3.89 19.23
N LEU A 65 -10.76 -4.67 19.32
CA LEU A 65 -10.82 -6.11 19.53
C LEU A 65 -11.45 -6.47 20.89
N GLU A 66 -11.18 -5.69 21.94
CA GLU A 66 -11.82 -5.83 23.24
C GLU A 66 -13.32 -5.53 23.14
N SER A 67 -13.69 -4.47 22.43
CA SER A 67 -15.09 -4.13 22.15
C SER A 67 -15.84 -5.26 21.41
N ILE A 68 -15.18 -5.89 20.42
CA ILE A 68 -15.73 -7.04 19.68
C ILE A 68 -16.01 -8.21 20.63
N ARG A 69 -15.07 -8.53 21.52
CA ARG A 69 -15.29 -9.58 22.54
C ARG A 69 -16.48 -9.23 23.45
N GLY A 70 -16.58 -7.98 23.88
CA GLY A 70 -17.69 -7.49 24.68
C GLY A 70 -19.05 -7.55 23.96
N MET A 71 -19.07 -7.43 22.63
CA MET A 71 -20.30 -7.62 21.83
C MET A 71 -20.68 -9.11 21.75
N ALA A 72 -19.72 -9.96 21.47
CA ALA A 72 -19.94 -11.41 21.40
C ALA A 72 -20.46 -11.98 22.72
N SER A 73 -19.92 -11.54 23.86
CA SER A 73 -20.40 -11.94 25.19
C SER A 73 -21.84 -11.51 25.50
N ARG A 74 -22.34 -10.47 24.80
CA ARG A 74 -23.75 -10.02 24.87
C ARG A 74 -24.67 -10.72 23.88
N GLY A 75 -24.18 -11.72 23.15
CA GLY A 75 -24.97 -12.53 22.22
C GLY A 75 -25.07 -11.94 20.81
N ILE A 76 -24.24 -10.97 20.45
CA ILE A 76 -24.14 -10.46 19.07
C ILE A 76 -23.15 -11.37 18.31
N ALA A 77 -23.60 -12.02 17.25
CA ALA A 77 -22.69 -12.75 16.36
C ALA A 77 -21.84 -11.75 15.58
N VAL A 78 -20.52 -12.01 15.47
CA VAL A 78 -19.59 -11.16 14.73
C VAL A 78 -18.89 -11.97 13.67
N ILE A 79 -18.91 -11.50 12.43
CA ILE A 79 -18.06 -11.96 11.34
C ILE A 79 -16.94 -10.93 11.19
N PHE A 80 -15.71 -11.37 11.47
CA PHE A 80 -14.52 -10.54 11.45
C PHE A 80 -13.63 -10.96 10.28
N ILE A 81 -13.57 -10.12 9.25
CA ILE A 81 -12.78 -10.37 8.04
C ILE A 81 -11.50 -9.55 8.16
N THR A 82 -10.35 -10.22 8.14
CA THR A 82 -9.04 -9.57 8.23
C THR A 82 -7.94 -10.48 7.68
N HIS A 83 -6.82 -9.86 7.31
CA HIS A 83 -5.57 -10.55 7.00
C HIS A 83 -4.57 -10.51 8.16
N ARG A 84 -4.87 -9.83 9.26
CA ARG A 84 -4.06 -9.78 10.47
C ARG A 84 -4.30 -11.01 11.32
N LEU A 85 -3.56 -12.08 11.04
CA LEU A 85 -3.81 -13.42 11.57
C LEU A 85 -3.69 -13.51 13.09
N GLN A 86 -2.81 -12.70 13.70
CA GLN A 86 -2.68 -12.65 15.14
C GLN A 86 -3.95 -12.14 15.82
N GLU A 87 -4.64 -11.16 15.21
CA GLU A 87 -5.91 -10.64 15.72
C GLU A 87 -7.00 -11.72 15.66
N VAL A 88 -7.03 -12.50 14.57
CA VAL A 88 -7.97 -13.63 14.42
C VAL A 88 -7.82 -14.63 15.55
N LEU A 89 -6.59 -15.10 15.81
CA LEU A 89 -6.33 -16.07 16.87
C LEU A 89 -6.62 -15.52 18.27
N ASN A 90 -6.48 -14.20 18.45
CA ASN A 90 -6.74 -13.58 19.75
C ASN A 90 -8.23 -13.38 20.05
N VAL A 91 -9.08 -13.20 19.04
CA VAL A 91 -10.46 -12.71 19.23
C VAL A 91 -11.53 -13.69 18.77
N CYS A 92 -11.26 -14.51 17.75
CA CYS A 92 -12.26 -15.37 17.15
C CYS A 92 -12.32 -16.74 17.82
N ASP A 93 -13.53 -17.30 17.95
CA ASP A 93 -13.74 -18.69 18.40
C ASP A 93 -13.44 -19.67 17.26
N LYS A 94 -13.67 -19.25 16.01
CA LYS A 94 -13.63 -20.10 14.82
C LYS A 94 -12.99 -19.36 13.66
N VAL A 95 -12.18 -20.06 12.88
CA VAL A 95 -11.48 -19.54 11.70
C VAL A 95 -11.98 -20.26 10.45
N VAL A 96 -12.44 -19.49 9.48
CA VAL A 96 -12.79 -19.97 8.13
C VAL A 96 -11.80 -19.37 7.14
N ILE A 97 -10.99 -20.22 6.51
CA ILE A 97 -9.97 -19.77 5.55
C ILE A 97 -10.52 -19.91 4.14
N MET A 98 -10.53 -18.81 3.41
CA MET A 98 -10.97 -18.75 2.03
C MET A 98 -9.80 -18.48 1.07
N ARG A 99 -9.81 -19.17 -0.07
CA ARG A 99 -8.86 -18.95 -1.16
C ARG A 99 -9.54 -19.18 -2.51
N ASP A 100 -9.37 -18.23 -3.42
CA ASP A 100 -9.96 -18.26 -4.76
C ASP A 100 -11.48 -18.52 -4.74
N GLY A 101 -12.19 -17.90 -3.78
CA GLY A 101 -13.64 -18.01 -3.61
C GLY A 101 -14.13 -19.33 -2.99
N LYS A 102 -13.23 -20.19 -2.51
CA LYS A 102 -13.56 -21.48 -1.87
C LYS A 102 -13.09 -21.51 -0.44
N VAL A 103 -13.87 -22.14 0.44
CA VAL A 103 -13.44 -22.50 1.78
C VAL A 103 -12.41 -23.62 1.69
N VAL A 104 -11.19 -23.37 2.16
CA VAL A 104 -10.09 -24.35 2.17
C VAL A 104 -9.87 -24.98 3.53
N LYS A 105 -10.27 -24.31 4.60
CA LYS A 105 -10.27 -24.84 5.96
C LYS A 105 -11.32 -24.15 6.81
N ASP A 106 -11.91 -24.90 7.72
CA ASP A 106 -12.87 -24.46 8.73
C ASP A 106 -12.49 -25.18 10.04
N THR A 107 -12.09 -24.42 11.09
CA THR A 107 -11.50 -25.00 12.31
C THR A 107 -11.68 -24.03 13.49
N PRO A 108 -11.76 -24.55 14.75
CA PRO A 108 -11.64 -23.71 15.93
C PRO A 108 -10.33 -22.91 15.94
N ALA A 109 -10.35 -21.69 16.45
CA ALA A 109 -9.14 -20.85 16.52
C ALA A 109 -8.07 -21.47 17.43
N SER A 110 -8.47 -22.25 18.45
CA SER A 110 -7.58 -22.98 19.37
C SER A 110 -6.82 -24.13 18.72
N GLU A 111 -7.26 -24.60 17.55
CA GLU A 111 -6.70 -25.78 16.86
C GLU A 111 -5.87 -25.39 15.61
N THR A 112 -5.54 -24.12 15.47
CA THR A 112 -4.76 -23.63 14.33
C THR A 112 -3.68 -22.64 14.79
N SER A 113 -2.79 -22.28 13.87
CA SER A 113 -1.70 -21.32 14.10
C SER A 113 -1.57 -20.33 12.93
N VAL A 114 -0.87 -19.22 13.17
CA VAL A 114 -0.57 -18.22 12.11
C VAL A 114 0.08 -18.89 10.91
N ASP A 115 1.05 -19.79 11.12
CA ASP A 115 1.76 -20.49 10.05
C ASP A 115 0.83 -21.39 9.24
N GLU A 116 -0.08 -22.07 9.92
CA GLU A 116 -1.03 -22.95 9.26
C GLU A 116 -2.06 -22.16 8.44
N ILE A 117 -2.60 -21.08 9.03
CA ILE A 117 -3.53 -20.18 8.33
C ILE A 117 -2.83 -19.62 7.10
N THR A 118 -1.60 -19.11 7.24
CA THR A 118 -0.80 -18.57 6.14
C THR A 118 -0.61 -19.58 5.03
N ARG A 119 -0.22 -20.82 5.35
CA ARG A 119 -0.07 -21.91 4.36
C ARG A 119 -1.38 -22.19 3.61
N CYS A 120 -2.49 -22.24 4.31
CA CYS A 120 -3.79 -22.46 3.69
C CYS A 120 -4.21 -21.30 2.77
N MET A 121 -3.95 -20.04 3.18
CA MET A 121 -4.26 -18.86 2.38
C MET A 121 -3.42 -18.77 1.11
N VAL A 122 -2.12 -19.03 1.20
CA VAL A 122 -1.17 -18.89 0.07
C VAL A 122 -1.18 -20.12 -0.83
N GLY A 123 -1.46 -21.31 -0.28
CA GLY A 123 -1.51 -22.57 -1.04
C GLY A 123 -0.14 -23.13 -1.43
N ARG A 124 0.95 -22.54 -0.94
CA ARG A 124 2.33 -23.02 -1.03
C ARG A 124 2.96 -22.85 0.34
N SER A 125 3.99 -23.65 0.65
CA SER A 125 4.88 -23.33 1.76
C SER A 125 5.60 -22.01 1.40
N VAL A 126 5.14 -20.91 1.91
CA VAL A 126 5.92 -19.67 1.91
C VAL A 126 6.98 -19.91 2.97
N ASP A 127 8.20 -20.11 2.53
CA ASP A 127 9.33 -20.17 3.44
C ASP A 127 9.60 -18.71 3.88
N LEU A 128 8.93 -18.28 4.94
CA LEU A 128 9.13 -16.97 5.56
C LEU A 128 10.56 -16.87 6.16
N SER A 129 11.26 -18.01 6.26
CA SER A 129 12.64 -18.10 6.70
C SER A 129 13.66 -18.04 5.54
N ALA A 130 13.20 -17.82 4.29
CA ALA A 130 14.11 -17.68 3.18
C ALA A 130 15.18 -16.64 3.55
N VAL A 131 16.40 -17.11 3.69
CA VAL A 131 17.58 -16.34 4.07
C VAL A 131 17.56 -15.02 3.28
N ARG A 132 17.45 -13.90 4.01
CA ARG A 132 17.58 -12.57 3.40
C ARG A 132 19.01 -12.53 2.82
N GLU A 133 19.16 -12.72 1.53
CA GLU A 133 20.40 -12.38 0.87
C GLU A 133 20.59 -10.88 0.96
N VAL A 134 21.28 -10.46 1.98
CA VAL A 134 21.66 -9.05 2.17
C VAL A 134 22.76 -8.78 1.14
N ARG A 135 22.46 -7.94 0.17
CA ARG A 135 23.49 -7.41 -0.73
C ARG A 135 24.27 -6.34 0.01
N ASP A 136 25.58 -6.52 0.14
CA ASP A 136 26.43 -5.47 0.65
C ASP A 136 26.59 -4.39 -0.42
N CYS A 137 26.10 -3.21 -0.14
CA CYS A 137 26.21 -2.01 -0.97
C CYS A 137 27.08 -0.94 -0.30
N SER A 138 27.85 -1.27 0.76
CA SER A 138 28.66 -0.32 1.52
C SER A 138 29.65 0.45 0.64
N ASP A 139 30.27 -0.22 -0.32
CA ASP A 139 31.27 0.36 -1.24
C ASP A 139 30.61 1.03 -2.48
N ALA A 140 29.30 0.91 -2.64
CA ALA A 140 28.62 1.56 -3.75
C ALA A 140 28.57 3.09 -3.56
N ARG A 141 28.64 3.82 -4.67
CA ARG A 141 28.54 5.28 -4.62
C ARG A 141 27.16 5.72 -4.14
N THR A 142 27.12 6.88 -3.52
CA THR A 142 25.84 7.53 -3.18
C THR A 142 25.19 8.02 -4.46
N ILE A 143 23.99 7.48 -4.78
CA ILE A 143 23.22 7.85 -5.97
C ILE A 143 22.24 8.98 -5.68
N MET A 144 21.71 9.03 -4.45
CA MET A 144 20.84 10.11 -4.00
C MET A 144 21.30 10.64 -2.64
N SER A 145 21.35 11.96 -2.53
CA SER A 145 21.67 12.67 -1.31
C SER A 145 20.59 13.68 -0.99
N ILE A 146 20.00 13.57 0.19
CA ILE A 146 18.95 14.45 0.70
C ILE A 146 19.51 15.17 1.91
N ARG A 147 19.36 16.51 1.97
CA ARG A 147 19.86 17.34 3.08
C ARG A 147 18.81 18.34 3.52
N LYS A 148 18.59 18.37 4.83
CA LYS A 148 17.67 19.31 5.51
C LYS A 148 16.28 19.32 4.88
N LEU A 149 15.81 18.17 4.40
CA LEU A 149 14.49 18.06 3.78
C LEU A 149 13.40 18.36 4.80
N TRP A 150 12.52 19.26 4.46
CA TRP A 150 11.24 19.44 5.12
C TRP A 150 10.11 19.29 4.11
N VAL A 151 8.96 18.78 4.52
CA VAL A 151 7.78 18.57 3.67
C VAL A 151 6.53 18.90 4.48
N ASP A 152 5.66 19.70 3.89
CA ASP A 152 4.36 20.06 4.47
C ASP A 152 3.25 19.15 3.93
N MET A 153 3.29 17.89 4.33
CA MET A 153 2.25 16.91 4.01
C MET A 153 1.35 16.70 5.23
N PRO A 154 0.03 16.99 5.14
CA PRO A 154 -0.89 16.81 6.27
C PRO A 154 -0.84 15.40 6.84
N GLY A 155 -0.57 15.28 8.14
CA GLY A 155 -0.45 14.00 8.84
C GLY A 155 0.89 13.27 8.67
N GLU A 156 1.78 13.74 7.79
CA GLU A 156 3.10 13.14 7.52
C GLU A 156 4.16 14.24 7.33
N ILE A 157 4.21 15.18 8.27
CA ILE A 157 5.12 16.32 8.22
C ILE A 157 6.57 15.86 8.40
N VAL A 158 7.44 16.28 7.49
CA VAL A 158 8.89 16.00 7.55
C VAL A 158 9.65 17.24 8.05
N ARG A 159 10.64 17.04 8.92
CA ARG A 159 11.46 18.12 9.44
C ARG A 159 12.94 17.74 9.48
N ASN A 160 13.77 18.46 8.71
CA ASN A 160 15.23 18.39 8.75
C ASN A 160 15.80 16.97 8.52
N VAL A 161 15.26 16.22 7.56
CA VAL A 161 15.74 14.87 7.24
C VAL A 161 16.99 14.93 6.37
N ASN A 162 18.01 14.12 6.75
CA ASN A 162 19.21 13.89 5.98
C ASN A 162 19.27 12.39 5.66
N LEU A 163 19.49 12.04 4.38
CA LEU A 163 19.49 10.66 3.93
C LEU A 163 20.44 10.52 2.75
N ASP A 164 21.24 9.47 2.76
CA ASP A 164 22.05 9.01 1.62
C ASP A 164 21.59 7.63 1.17
N VAL A 165 21.44 7.45 -0.12
CA VAL A 165 21.01 6.18 -0.72
C VAL A 165 22.11 5.71 -1.67
N LYS A 166 22.54 4.46 -1.53
CA LYS A 166 23.58 3.85 -2.35
C LYS A 166 23.01 3.30 -3.66
N GLU A 167 23.82 3.30 -4.71
CA GLU A 167 23.39 2.78 -6.01
C GLU A 167 23.13 1.27 -5.96
N GLY A 168 21.95 0.86 -6.43
CA GLY A 168 21.54 -0.53 -6.50
C GLY A 168 21.07 -1.14 -5.17
N GLU A 169 21.03 -0.38 -4.07
CA GLU A 169 20.48 -0.89 -2.81
C GLU A 169 18.94 -0.89 -2.79
N ILE A 170 18.39 -1.69 -1.92
CA ILE A 170 17.00 -1.58 -1.44
C ILE A 170 17.06 -1.05 -0.02
N LEU A 171 16.76 0.24 0.15
CA LEU A 171 16.75 0.91 1.45
C LEU A 171 15.33 0.88 2.02
N GLY A 172 15.15 0.29 3.22
CA GLY A 172 13.89 0.30 3.95
C GLY A 172 13.80 1.50 4.91
N ILE A 173 12.68 2.23 4.86
CA ILE A 173 12.33 3.26 5.84
C ILE A 173 11.10 2.78 6.60
N GLY A 174 11.30 2.29 7.82
CA GLY A 174 10.25 1.83 8.71
C GLY A 174 9.81 2.92 9.70
N GLY A 175 8.63 2.73 10.28
CA GLY A 175 8.11 3.60 11.35
C GLY A 175 6.60 3.58 11.45
N LEU A 176 6.07 4.15 12.53
CA LEU A 176 4.63 4.27 12.75
C LEU A 176 4.00 5.26 11.75
N ALA A 177 2.70 5.14 11.54
CA ALA A 177 1.94 6.10 10.75
C ALA A 177 1.99 7.50 11.39
N GLY A 178 2.00 8.54 10.57
CA GLY A 178 2.03 9.92 11.05
C GLY A 178 3.39 10.43 11.50
N GLN A 179 4.47 9.66 11.30
CA GLN A 179 5.84 10.04 11.71
C GLN A 179 6.67 10.68 10.58
N GLY A 180 6.03 11.07 9.48
CA GLY A 180 6.67 11.78 8.38
C GLY A 180 7.34 10.89 7.33
N LYS A 181 7.33 9.56 7.50
CA LYS A 181 8.01 8.67 6.54
C LYS A 181 7.42 8.73 5.12
N LEU A 182 6.10 8.88 5.00
CA LEU A 182 5.43 9.02 3.70
C LEU A 182 5.67 10.41 3.08
N GLY A 183 5.92 11.42 3.90
CA GLY A 183 6.26 12.76 3.42
C GLY A 183 7.57 12.81 2.62
N ILE A 184 8.55 11.94 2.94
CA ILE A 184 9.85 11.94 2.27
C ILE A 184 9.71 11.74 0.74
N PRO A 185 9.17 10.63 0.22
CA PRO A 185 9.02 10.43 -1.21
C PRO A 185 8.05 11.43 -1.85
N ASN A 186 6.98 11.79 -1.14
CA ASN A 186 5.98 12.74 -1.63
C ASN A 186 6.58 14.15 -1.84
N GLY A 187 7.43 14.60 -0.92
CA GLY A 187 8.15 15.87 -1.04
C GLY A 187 9.22 15.85 -2.11
N VAL A 188 10.07 14.80 -2.14
CA VAL A 188 11.12 14.67 -3.18
C VAL A 188 10.51 14.62 -4.58
N MET A 189 9.40 13.90 -4.75
CA MET A 189 8.69 13.81 -6.03
C MET A 189 7.86 15.06 -6.37
N GLY A 190 7.81 16.05 -5.45
CA GLY A 190 7.15 17.33 -5.67
C GLY A 190 5.62 17.30 -5.61
N LEU A 191 5.03 16.33 -4.90
CA LEU A 191 3.58 16.23 -4.72
C LEU A 191 3.08 17.12 -3.58
N TYR A 192 3.93 17.46 -2.64
CA TYR A 192 3.68 18.39 -1.54
C TYR A 192 4.79 19.41 -1.46
N GLU A 193 4.50 20.59 -0.90
CA GLU A 193 5.48 21.65 -0.71
C GLU A 193 6.65 21.15 0.15
N ALA A 194 7.85 21.34 -0.35
CA ALA A 194 9.06 20.85 0.26
C ALA A 194 10.22 21.79 0.06
N GLY A 195 11.18 21.77 0.99
CA GLY A 195 12.44 22.50 0.87
C GLY A 195 13.61 21.71 1.43
N GLY A 196 14.80 22.22 1.25
CA GLY A 196 16.05 21.51 1.46
C GLY A 196 16.78 21.30 0.15
N THR A 197 17.72 20.37 0.10
CA THR A 197 18.44 20.04 -1.14
C THR A 197 18.38 18.55 -1.42
N VAL A 198 18.12 18.20 -2.68
CA VAL A 198 18.14 16.83 -3.18
C VAL A 198 19.08 16.77 -4.37
N GLU A 199 20.04 15.87 -4.30
CA GLU A 199 20.93 15.55 -5.42
C GLU A 199 20.72 14.12 -5.85
N PHE A 200 20.65 13.91 -7.15
CA PHE A 200 20.56 12.59 -7.77
C PHE A 200 21.61 12.45 -8.85
N ASP A 201 22.43 11.42 -8.75
CA ASP A 201 23.57 11.16 -9.66
C ASP A 201 24.52 12.38 -9.78
N GLY A 202 24.78 13.04 -8.65
CA GLY A 202 25.64 14.24 -8.55
C GLY A 202 25.01 15.52 -9.15
N LYS A 203 23.71 15.51 -9.47
CA LYS A 203 23.00 16.67 -10.02
C LYS A 203 21.85 17.10 -9.11
N PRO A 204 21.65 18.39 -8.90
CA PRO A 204 20.54 18.88 -8.09
C PRO A 204 19.20 18.58 -8.78
N ILE A 205 18.25 18.07 -8.01
CA ILE A 205 16.85 17.89 -8.41
C ILE A 205 16.04 19.05 -7.83
N PRO A 206 15.37 19.86 -8.64
CA PRO A 206 14.51 20.92 -8.15
C PRO A 206 13.28 20.32 -7.49
N LEU A 207 13.08 20.64 -6.20
CA LEU A 207 11.87 20.29 -5.45
C LEU A 207 10.63 20.99 -6.03
N ASN A 208 9.45 20.52 -5.66
CA ASN A 208 8.16 21.05 -6.12
C ASN A 208 7.97 21.01 -7.66
N ASN A 209 8.69 20.11 -8.34
CA ASN A 209 8.59 19.94 -9.79
C ASN A 209 8.59 18.45 -10.17
N PRO A 210 7.42 17.79 -10.16
CA PRO A 210 7.31 16.36 -10.45
C PRO A 210 7.88 15.96 -11.82
N ARG A 211 7.74 16.84 -12.82
CA ARG A 211 8.24 16.57 -14.16
C ARG A 211 9.75 16.38 -14.17
N LYS A 212 10.50 17.22 -13.45
CA LYS A 212 11.96 17.13 -13.38
C LYS A 212 12.44 15.85 -12.69
N CYS A 213 11.72 15.36 -11.69
CA CYS A 213 11.99 14.08 -11.05
C CYS A 213 11.85 12.92 -12.05
N LEU A 214 10.75 12.93 -12.81
CA LEU A 214 10.49 11.89 -13.81
C LEU A 214 11.48 11.97 -15.00
N ASP A 215 11.86 13.18 -15.46
CA ASP A 215 12.87 13.39 -16.48
C ASP A 215 14.26 12.88 -16.02
N ALA A 216 14.55 12.96 -14.73
CA ALA A 216 15.76 12.39 -14.11
C ALA A 216 15.70 10.86 -13.88
N GLN A 217 14.66 10.19 -14.38
CA GLN A 217 14.44 8.75 -14.23
C GLN A 217 14.17 8.30 -12.79
N LEU A 218 13.57 9.17 -11.97
CA LEU A 218 12.96 8.78 -10.73
C LEU A 218 11.52 8.32 -10.99
N ALA A 219 11.05 7.31 -10.27
CA ALA A 219 9.65 6.89 -10.30
C ALA A 219 9.12 6.74 -8.88
N PHE A 220 7.79 6.74 -8.74
CA PHE A 220 7.13 6.64 -7.46
C PHE A 220 5.88 5.77 -7.54
N VAL A 221 5.78 4.84 -6.60
CA VAL A 221 4.55 4.09 -6.30
C VAL A 221 4.01 4.62 -4.98
N SER A 222 2.93 5.40 -5.07
CA SER A 222 2.29 6.04 -3.92
C SER A 222 1.48 5.03 -3.10
N GLU A 223 1.34 5.31 -1.81
CA GLU A 223 0.42 4.65 -0.88
C GLU A 223 -1.05 4.85 -1.26
N ASP A 224 -1.37 5.96 -1.91
CA ASP A 224 -2.72 6.24 -2.43
C ASP A 224 -2.89 5.71 -3.86
N ARG A 225 -3.24 4.44 -3.95
CA ARG A 225 -3.48 3.76 -5.23
C ARG A 225 -4.60 4.38 -6.04
N ARG A 226 -5.66 4.85 -5.36
CA ARG A 226 -6.91 5.26 -6.00
C ARG A 226 -6.93 6.74 -6.37
N GLY A 227 -6.33 7.60 -5.55
CA GLY A 227 -6.28 9.03 -5.80
C GLY A 227 -5.11 9.44 -6.69
N VAL A 228 -3.93 8.84 -6.48
CA VAL A 228 -2.67 9.21 -7.16
C VAL A 228 -2.15 8.10 -8.07
N GLY A 229 -2.29 6.85 -7.63
CA GLY A 229 -1.65 5.70 -8.26
C GLY A 229 -2.23 5.33 -9.61
N LEU A 230 -3.54 5.32 -9.78
CA LEU A 230 -4.24 4.76 -10.94
C LEU A 230 -5.29 5.70 -11.53
N LEU A 231 -5.42 5.66 -12.84
CA LEU A 231 -6.58 6.15 -13.58
C LEU A 231 -7.65 5.06 -13.55
N LEU A 232 -8.53 5.10 -12.54
CA LEU A 232 -9.46 4.00 -12.24
C LEU A 232 -10.43 3.69 -13.38
N ASP A 233 -10.86 4.69 -14.13
CA ASP A 233 -11.80 4.56 -15.25
C ASP A 233 -11.14 4.12 -16.56
N GLU A 234 -9.81 4.10 -16.58
CA GLU A 234 -9.03 3.73 -17.74
C GLU A 234 -8.59 2.28 -17.71
N THR A 235 -8.23 1.76 -18.89
CA THR A 235 -7.74 0.40 -19.06
C THR A 235 -6.39 0.16 -18.40
N LEU A 236 -6.02 -1.11 -18.20
CA LEU A 236 -4.68 -1.48 -17.71
C LEU A 236 -3.61 -1.02 -18.70
N GLU A 237 -3.86 -1.17 -20.01
CA GLU A 237 -2.96 -0.67 -21.08
C GLU A 237 -2.67 0.81 -20.92
N TRP A 238 -3.72 1.61 -20.66
CA TRP A 238 -3.55 3.04 -20.50
C TRP A 238 -2.80 3.38 -19.21
N ASN A 239 -3.15 2.73 -18.10
CA ASN A 239 -2.44 2.93 -16.83
C ASN A 239 -0.95 2.62 -16.92
N VAL A 240 -0.57 1.51 -17.58
CA VAL A 240 0.84 1.08 -17.67
C VAL A 240 1.63 1.97 -18.63
N ALA A 241 1.08 2.29 -19.80
CA ALA A 241 1.84 2.95 -20.86
C ALA A 241 1.86 4.49 -20.76
N PHE A 242 0.81 5.11 -20.19
CA PHE A 242 0.62 6.56 -20.22
C PHE A 242 1.82 7.36 -19.68
N PRO A 243 2.39 7.06 -18.49
CA PRO A 243 3.54 7.82 -17.99
C PRO A 243 4.76 7.72 -18.91
N ALA A 244 5.05 6.54 -19.46
CA ALA A 244 6.18 6.34 -20.37
C ALA A 244 5.97 7.07 -21.71
N MET A 245 4.73 7.16 -22.20
CA MET A 245 4.40 7.98 -23.37
C MET A 245 4.65 9.46 -23.09
N GLN A 246 4.19 9.98 -21.96
CA GLN A 246 4.25 11.41 -21.61
C GLN A 246 5.67 11.88 -21.28
N ILE A 247 6.47 11.03 -20.64
CA ILE A 247 7.79 11.41 -20.11
C ILE A 247 8.90 11.06 -21.11
N GLN A 248 8.81 9.89 -21.73
CA GLN A 248 9.91 9.31 -22.50
C GLN A 248 9.60 9.20 -23.99
N ASN A 249 8.41 9.62 -24.43
CA ASN A 249 7.91 9.41 -25.80
C ASN A 249 7.95 7.94 -26.26
N LYS A 250 7.94 6.97 -25.30
CA LYS A 250 7.81 5.54 -25.61
C LYS A 250 6.42 5.23 -26.13
N PHE A 251 6.30 4.12 -26.87
CA PHE A 251 5.01 3.65 -27.42
C PHE A 251 4.32 4.64 -28.38
N LEU A 252 5.12 5.52 -29.01
CA LEU A 252 4.68 6.49 -29.99
C LEU A 252 5.40 6.24 -31.32
N LYS A 253 4.64 6.26 -32.42
CA LYS A 253 5.14 6.22 -33.81
C LYS A 253 4.99 7.61 -34.43
N LYS A 254 6.04 8.12 -35.01
CA LYS A 254 6.02 9.38 -35.74
C LYS A 254 5.91 9.13 -37.25
N TYR A 255 4.91 9.75 -37.85
CA TYR A 255 4.68 9.77 -39.32
C TYR A 255 4.70 11.22 -39.78
N GLY A 256 5.88 11.76 -40.10
CA GLY A 256 6.06 13.17 -40.36
C GLY A 256 5.66 14.04 -39.16
N PRO A 257 4.73 14.99 -39.32
CA PRO A 257 4.27 15.84 -38.21
C PRO A 257 3.27 15.17 -37.28
N ILE A 258 2.76 13.97 -37.64
CA ILE A 258 1.73 13.27 -36.88
C ILE A 258 2.38 12.24 -35.95
N THR A 259 2.00 12.29 -34.67
CA THR A 259 2.41 11.30 -33.67
C THR A 259 1.22 10.38 -33.38
N TRP A 260 1.42 9.08 -33.55
CA TRP A 260 0.40 8.06 -33.34
C TRP A 260 0.80 7.10 -32.23
N ARG A 261 -0.17 6.56 -31.50
CA ARG A 261 0.09 5.54 -30.46
C ARG A 261 0.43 4.19 -31.10
N ASP A 262 1.48 3.55 -30.61
CA ASP A 262 1.77 2.16 -30.95
C ASP A 262 0.96 1.21 -30.07
N THR A 263 -0.26 0.93 -30.48
CA THR A 263 -1.20 0.08 -29.73
C THR A 263 -0.67 -1.32 -29.50
N LYS A 264 0.12 -1.84 -30.45
CA LYS A 264 0.75 -3.17 -30.32
C LYS A 264 1.81 -3.15 -29.21
N ALA A 265 2.73 -2.18 -29.24
CA ALA A 265 3.76 -2.07 -28.21
C ALA A 265 3.17 -1.79 -26.81
N ILE A 266 2.07 -1.03 -26.73
CA ILE A 266 1.32 -0.82 -25.48
C ILE A 266 0.74 -2.13 -24.96
N HIS A 267 0.09 -2.90 -25.85
CA HIS A 267 -0.45 -4.21 -25.50
C HIS A 267 0.65 -5.17 -25.01
N ASP A 268 1.73 -5.28 -25.76
CA ASP A 268 2.84 -6.20 -25.48
C ASP A 268 3.50 -5.90 -24.11
N VAL A 269 3.78 -4.62 -23.80
CA VAL A 269 4.36 -4.23 -22.49
C VAL A 269 3.38 -4.48 -21.35
N THR A 270 2.08 -4.24 -21.58
CA THR A 270 1.07 -4.48 -20.55
C THR A 270 0.92 -5.96 -20.28
N GLN A 271 0.86 -6.79 -21.35
CA GLN A 271 0.77 -8.24 -21.20
C GLN A 271 2.00 -8.81 -20.49
N LYS A 272 3.21 -8.34 -20.83
CA LYS A 272 4.44 -8.70 -20.13
C LYS A 272 4.28 -8.51 -18.60
N TYR A 273 3.84 -7.34 -18.15
CA TYR A 273 3.70 -7.09 -16.70
C TYR A 273 2.49 -7.79 -16.07
N ILE A 274 1.42 -8.06 -16.82
CA ILE A 274 0.32 -8.92 -16.36
C ILE A 274 0.86 -10.31 -16.00
N ASP A 275 1.71 -10.87 -16.86
CA ASP A 275 2.28 -12.21 -16.67
C ASP A 275 3.35 -12.22 -15.57
N GLU A 276 4.30 -11.27 -15.58
CA GLU A 276 5.40 -11.18 -14.60
C GLU A 276 4.88 -10.94 -13.18
N LEU A 277 3.90 -10.05 -13.00
CA LEU A 277 3.33 -9.70 -11.70
C LEU A 277 2.12 -10.57 -11.35
N LYS A 278 1.74 -11.51 -12.22
CA LYS A 278 0.55 -12.38 -12.04
C LYS A 278 -0.69 -11.56 -11.69
N ILE A 279 -0.99 -10.54 -12.50
CA ILE A 279 -2.17 -9.69 -12.34
C ILE A 279 -3.40 -10.49 -12.76
N LYS A 280 -4.33 -10.74 -11.82
CA LYS A 280 -5.59 -11.41 -12.13
C LYS A 280 -6.54 -10.39 -12.78
N CYS A 281 -6.70 -10.48 -14.09
CA CYS A 281 -7.60 -9.66 -14.90
C CYS A 281 -8.21 -10.49 -16.02
N THR A 282 -9.31 -10.01 -16.61
CA THR A 282 -9.96 -10.67 -17.77
C THR A 282 -9.25 -10.34 -19.08
N SER A 283 -8.64 -9.16 -19.17
CA SER A 283 -7.84 -8.72 -20.32
C SER A 283 -7.06 -7.46 -19.97
N SER A 284 -6.05 -7.10 -20.78
CA SER A 284 -5.31 -5.83 -20.68
C SER A 284 -6.20 -4.58 -20.88
N LYS A 285 -7.39 -4.76 -21.47
CA LYS A 285 -8.38 -3.69 -21.69
C LYS A 285 -9.38 -3.53 -20.55
N GLN A 286 -9.30 -4.36 -19.51
CA GLN A 286 -10.13 -4.22 -18.32
C GLN A 286 -9.82 -2.89 -17.61
N LYS A 287 -10.85 -2.26 -17.01
CA LYS A 287 -10.67 -1.02 -16.24
C LYS A 287 -10.03 -1.31 -14.89
N ALA A 288 -9.13 -0.43 -14.45
CA ALA A 288 -8.42 -0.61 -13.19
C ALA A 288 -9.34 -0.67 -11.96
N ARG A 289 -10.49 0.01 -11.98
CA ARG A 289 -11.50 -0.01 -10.90
C ARG A 289 -12.10 -1.39 -10.62
N GLU A 290 -12.12 -2.26 -11.63
CA GLU A 290 -12.73 -3.59 -11.54
C GLU A 290 -11.81 -4.62 -10.87
N LEU A 291 -10.55 -4.26 -10.63
CA LEU A 291 -9.58 -5.14 -10.01
C LEU A 291 -9.69 -5.09 -8.48
N SER A 292 -9.32 -6.22 -7.84
CA SER A 292 -9.09 -6.25 -6.39
C SER A 292 -7.92 -5.35 -5.99
N GLY A 293 -7.87 -4.93 -4.71
CA GLY A 293 -6.81 -4.05 -4.20
C GLY A 293 -5.40 -4.56 -4.47
N GLY A 294 -5.15 -5.86 -4.30
CA GLY A 294 -3.85 -6.47 -4.60
C GLY A 294 -3.49 -6.43 -6.08
N ASN A 295 -4.45 -6.60 -6.98
CA ASN A 295 -4.18 -6.48 -8.41
C ASN A 295 -4.02 -5.03 -8.85
N GLN A 296 -4.74 -4.07 -8.23
CA GLN A 296 -4.51 -2.64 -8.43
C GLN A 296 -3.08 -2.24 -8.02
N GLN A 297 -2.57 -2.76 -6.90
CA GLN A 297 -1.19 -2.50 -6.46
C GLN A 297 -0.17 -3.01 -7.49
N LYS A 298 -0.39 -4.20 -8.03
CA LYS A 298 0.47 -4.75 -9.09
C LYS A 298 0.44 -3.90 -10.37
N VAL A 299 -0.70 -3.30 -10.73
CA VAL A 299 -0.76 -2.34 -11.85
C VAL A 299 0.02 -1.07 -11.54
N CYS A 300 0.00 -0.56 -10.30
CA CYS A 300 0.85 0.57 -9.90
C CYS A 300 2.34 0.25 -10.08
N LEU A 301 2.77 -0.97 -9.72
CA LEU A 301 4.15 -1.42 -9.97
C LEU A 301 4.45 -1.55 -11.46
N ALA A 302 3.54 -2.17 -12.24
CA ALA A 302 3.68 -2.30 -13.69
C ALA A 302 3.89 -0.93 -14.36
N LYS A 303 3.10 0.07 -13.95
CA LYS A 303 3.21 1.46 -14.38
C LYS A 303 4.61 2.04 -14.10
N ALA A 304 5.12 1.84 -12.89
CA ALA A 304 6.44 2.32 -12.49
C ALA A 304 7.56 1.57 -13.24
N PHE A 305 7.44 0.25 -13.41
CA PHE A 305 8.41 -0.58 -14.11
C PHE A 305 8.48 -0.27 -15.62
N ALA A 306 7.35 0.08 -16.24
CA ALA A 306 7.29 0.49 -17.65
C ALA A 306 8.10 1.76 -17.94
N LEU A 307 8.28 2.63 -16.95
CA LEU A 307 9.18 3.78 -17.03
C LEU A 307 10.66 3.37 -17.08
N GLN A 308 11.02 2.17 -16.62
CA GLN A 308 12.41 1.73 -16.47
C GLN A 308 13.25 2.77 -15.72
N PRO A 309 12.87 3.13 -14.48
CA PRO A 309 13.56 4.15 -13.71
C PRO A 309 14.92 3.66 -13.26
N ARG A 310 15.82 4.60 -12.93
CA ARG A 310 17.07 4.31 -12.22
C ARG A 310 16.87 4.30 -10.70
N PHE A 311 15.85 5.00 -10.25
CA PHE A 311 15.52 5.13 -8.84
C PHE A 311 14.00 5.05 -8.63
N LEU A 312 13.58 4.24 -7.67
CA LEU A 312 12.17 3.97 -7.40
C LEU A 312 11.85 4.17 -5.92
N PHE A 313 10.97 5.12 -5.61
CA PHE A 313 10.29 5.18 -4.33
C PHE A 313 9.06 4.30 -4.34
N VAL A 314 8.85 3.54 -3.27
CA VAL A 314 7.67 2.68 -3.10
C VAL A 314 7.12 2.87 -1.69
N SER A 315 5.95 3.48 -1.59
CA SER A 315 5.28 3.71 -0.31
C SER A 315 4.20 2.67 -0.06
N GLU A 316 4.28 2.01 1.10
CA GLU A 316 3.31 1.03 1.59
C GLU A 316 2.91 0.00 0.50
N PRO A 317 3.88 -0.72 -0.12
CA PRO A 317 3.61 -1.56 -1.29
C PRO A 317 2.65 -2.70 -1.03
N THR A 318 2.51 -3.10 0.21
CA THR A 318 1.74 -4.29 0.62
C THR A 318 0.50 -3.94 1.45
N ARG A 319 0.25 -2.65 1.67
CA ARG A 319 -0.88 -2.20 2.49
C ARG A 319 -2.22 -2.58 1.88
N GLY A 320 -3.05 -3.25 2.68
CA GLY A 320 -4.41 -3.64 2.28
C GLY A 320 -4.45 -4.63 1.12
N ILE A 321 -3.49 -5.54 1.07
CA ILE A 321 -3.45 -6.68 0.16
C ILE A 321 -3.24 -7.97 0.94
N ASP A 322 -3.69 -9.08 0.38
CA ASP A 322 -3.57 -10.39 1.03
C ASP A 322 -2.11 -10.89 1.13
N VAL A 323 -1.86 -11.79 2.08
CA VAL A 323 -0.51 -12.32 2.38
C VAL A 323 0.18 -12.92 1.15
N GLY A 324 -0.59 -13.61 0.29
CA GLY A 324 -0.03 -14.18 -0.94
C GLY A 324 0.38 -13.12 -1.96
N ALA A 325 -0.39 -12.03 -2.05
CA ALA A 325 -0.06 -10.90 -2.91
C ALA A 325 1.13 -10.10 -2.36
N LYS A 326 1.29 -9.98 -1.02
CA LYS A 326 2.45 -9.33 -0.39
C LYS A 326 3.76 -9.94 -0.86
N ALA A 327 3.90 -11.27 -0.73
CA ALA A 327 5.11 -11.96 -1.16
C ALA A 327 5.43 -11.71 -2.64
N LEU A 328 4.42 -11.77 -3.52
CA LEU A 328 4.60 -11.50 -4.95
C LEU A 328 5.05 -10.07 -5.24
N VAL A 329 4.54 -9.08 -4.50
CA VAL A 329 4.93 -7.68 -4.64
C VAL A 329 6.38 -7.47 -4.21
N LEU A 330 6.78 -8.02 -3.06
CA LEU A 330 8.15 -7.91 -2.55
C LEU A 330 9.15 -8.64 -3.45
N ASP A 331 8.80 -9.84 -3.93
CA ASP A 331 9.64 -10.57 -4.88
C ASP A 331 9.80 -9.84 -6.21
N ALA A 332 8.73 -9.20 -6.70
CA ALA A 332 8.79 -8.39 -7.91
C ALA A 332 9.71 -7.17 -7.74
N LEU A 333 9.68 -6.50 -6.59
CA LEU A 333 10.59 -5.39 -6.29
C LEU A 333 12.05 -5.85 -6.21
N LYS A 334 12.33 -6.97 -5.51
CA LYS A 334 13.67 -7.58 -5.44
C LYS A 334 14.19 -7.96 -6.83
N LYS A 335 13.35 -8.62 -7.62
CA LYS A 335 13.67 -9.01 -8.99
C LYS A 335 13.98 -7.79 -9.85
N PHE A 336 13.14 -6.76 -9.78
CA PHE A 336 13.30 -5.52 -10.53
C PHE A 336 14.61 -4.79 -10.16
N ASN A 337 14.94 -4.73 -8.87
CA ASN A 337 16.23 -4.19 -8.41
C ASN A 337 17.42 -5.00 -8.95
N ARG A 338 17.38 -6.34 -8.84
CA ARG A 338 18.50 -7.20 -9.22
C ARG A 338 18.75 -7.25 -10.73
N GLU A 339 17.69 -7.42 -11.51
CA GLU A 339 17.79 -7.61 -12.95
C GLU A 339 18.01 -6.30 -13.71
N ASN A 340 17.48 -5.19 -13.21
CA ASN A 340 17.57 -3.89 -13.90
C ASN A 340 18.51 -2.89 -13.21
N GLY A 341 19.14 -3.25 -12.08
CA GLY A 341 20.05 -2.38 -11.34
C GLY A 341 19.39 -1.14 -10.72
N VAL A 342 18.07 -1.18 -10.52
CA VAL A 342 17.29 -0.05 -10.00
C VAL A 342 17.52 0.11 -8.50
N THR A 343 17.84 1.31 -8.04
CA THR A 343 17.87 1.63 -6.61
C THR A 343 16.44 1.81 -6.09
N VAL A 344 16.10 1.19 -4.97
CA VAL A 344 14.75 1.21 -4.42
C VAL A 344 14.78 1.77 -3.01
N VAL A 345 13.91 2.73 -2.71
CA VAL A 345 13.61 3.15 -1.35
C VAL A 345 12.18 2.73 -1.04
N MET A 346 12.05 1.76 -0.14
CA MET A 346 10.77 1.21 0.28
C MET A 346 10.37 1.79 1.63
N ILE A 347 9.19 2.37 1.70
CA ILE A 347 8.61 2.90 2.91
C ILE A 347 7.51 1.96 3.37
N SER A 348 7.60 1.44 4.60
CA SER A 348 6.59 0.53 5.14
C SER A 348 6.30 0.79 6.62
N SER A 349 5.06 0.55 7.00
CA SER A 349 4.63 0.45 8.40
C SER A 349 4.79 -0.97 8.94
N GLU A 350 4.95 -1.96 8.07
CA GLU A 350 5.13 -3.36 8.41
C GLU A 350 6.63 -3.69 8.43
N LEU A 351 7.21 -3.81 9.63
CA LEU A 351 8.67 -4.01 9.81
C LEU A 351 9.16 -5.41 9.36
N GLU A 352 8.26 -6.34 9.14
CA GLU A 352 8.58 -7.69 8.67
C GLU A 352 8.88 -7.77 7.17
N GLU A 353 8.59 -6.71 6.42
CA GLU A 353 8.84 -6.57 4.99
C GLU A 353 10.31 -6.22 4.69
#